data_b01dd9be5ab431fcca67e6a32bc4365e
#
_entry.id   b01dd9be5ab431fcca67e6a32bc4365e
#
_cell.length_a   1.000
_cell.length_b   1.000
_cell.length_c   1.000
_cell.angle_alpha   90.00
_cell.angle_beta   90.00
_cell.angle_gamma   90.00
#
_symmetry.space_group_name_H-M   'P 1'
#
loop_
_entity.id
_entity.type
_entity.pdbx_description
1 polymer ?
#
loop_
_entity_poly.entity_id
_entity_poly.type
_entity_poly.pdbx_seq_one_letter_code
_entity_poly.pdbx_strand_id
1 'polypeptide(L)'
;MAQSIFKCISCFKEYDIEKIQYRCDCGDLLEVMHDLESAIPNPQSYKESLDSGMAEIAFSRYKSILFPSLPDSSIITLSEGDTPLYDVTHSFPQFNSIKLKHEGMNPTLSFKDRG
;
A
#
# COMPACT_ATOMS: atom_id res chain seq x y z
N MET A 1 -11.99 14.66 1.58
CA MET A 1 -11.71 13.22 1.61
C MET A 1 -10.92 12.90 0.36
N ALA A 2 -9.82 12.18 0.48
CA ALA A 2 -9.07 11.74 -0.69
C ALA A 2 -9.98 10.91 -1.59
N GLN A 3 -10.02 11.25 -2.85
CA GLN A 3 -10.86 10.59 -3.83
C GLN A 3 -10.02 9.65 -4.67
N SER A 4 -10.44 8.41 -4.79
CA SER A 4 -9.83 7.43 -5.67
C SER A 4 -10.78 7.14 -6.83
N ILE A 5 -10.23 6.91 -8.01
CA ILE A 5 -10.98 6.53 -9.21
C ILE A 5 -10.30 5.38 -9.94
N PHE A 6 -11.04 4.63 -10.72
CA PHE A 6 -10.45 3.79 -11.75
C PHE A 6 -10.25 4.60 -13.03
N LYS A 7 -9.12 4.42 -13.69
CA LYS A 7 -8.79 5.04 -14.97
C LYS A 7 -8.27 4.00 -15.94
N CYS A 8 -8.78 4.03 -17.17
CA CYS A 8 -8.29 3.13 -18.21
C CYS A 8 -6.88 3.53 -18.66
N ILE A 9 -5.99 2.56 -18.75
CA ILE A 9 -4.59 2.79 -19.19
C ILE A 9 -4.49 3.18 -20.67
N SER A 10 -5.49 2.86 -21.50
CA SER A 10 -5.48 3.12 -22.94
C SER A 10 -6.34 4.28 -23.39
N CYS A 11 -7.62 4.32 -23.01
CA CYS A 11 -8.53 5.35 -23.45
C CYS A 11 -8.76 6.46 -22.42
N PHE A 12 -8.16 6.35 -21.24
CA PHE A 12 -8.22 7.30 -20.12
C PHE A 12 -9.63 7.57 -19.57
N LYS A 13 -10.61 6.74 -19.93
CA LYS A 13 -11.95 6.81 -19.37
C LYS A 13 -11.90 6.52 -17.87
N GLU A 14 -12.62 7.35 -17.10
CA GLU A 14 -12.67 7.27 -15.65
C GLU A 14 -13.95 6.60 -15.17
N TYR A 15 -13.86 5.90 -14.04
CA TYR A 15 -14.95 5.19 -13.40
C TYR A 15 -14.87 5.39 -11.89
N ASP A 16 -16.03 5.33 -11.27
CA ASP A 16 -16.18 5.38 -9.82
C ASP A 16 -15.54 4.15 -9.18
N ILE A 17 -14.68 4.37 -8.17
CA ILE A 17 -13.98 3.31 -7.44
C ILE A 17 -14.93 2.36 -6.70
N GLU A 18 -16.13 2.82 -6.34
CA GLU A 18 -17.11 2.01 -5.63
C GLU A 18 -17.88 1.05 -6.56
N LYS A 19 -17.75 1.22 -7.88
CA LYS A 19 -18.34 0.30 -8.84
C LYS A 19 -17.46 -0.93 -9.05
N ILE A 20 -18.08 -2.10 -8.99
CA ILE A 20 -17.41 -3.35 -9.38
C ILE A 20 -17.18 -3.32 -10.87
N GLN A 21 -15.93 -3.09 -11.28
CA GLN A 21 -15.52 -3.04 -12.67
C GLN A 21 -14.12 -3.63 -12.83
N TYR A 22 -14.02 -4.66 -13.68
CA TYR A 22 -12.76 -5.38 -13.88
C TYR A 22 -11.98 -4.91 -15.11
N ARG A 23 -12.65 -4.30 -16.07
CA ARG A 23 -12.07 -3.80 -17.33
C ARG A 23 -12.83 -2.57 -17.82
N CYS A 24 -12.14 -1.77 -18.60
CA CYS A 24 -12.74 -0.65 -19.33
C CYS A 24 -13.72 -1.16 -20.41
N ASP A 25 -14.67 -0.31 -20.81
CA ASP A 25 -15.58 -0.60 -21.93
C ASP A 25 -14.82 -0.80 -23.26
N CYS A 26 -13.61 -0.26 -23.40
CA CYS A 26 -12.74 -0.53 -24.55
C CYS A 26 -12.04 -1.89 -24.47
N GLY A 27 -12.22 -2.64 -23.38
CA GLY A 27 -11.64 -3.98 -23.15
C GLY A 27 -10.30 -3.98 -22.42
N ASP A 28 -9.67 -2.83 -22.21
CA ASP A 28 -8.36 -2.74 -21.58
C ASP A 28 -8.41 -2.67 -20.06
N LEU A 29 -7.24 -2.66 -19.42
CA LEU A 29 -7.07 -2.68 -17.98
C LEU A 29 -7.39 -1.31 -17.35
N LEU A 30 -7.74 -1.37 -16.08
CA LEU A 30 -7.95 -0.19 -15.22
C LEU A 30 -6.78 -0.07 -14.23
N GLU A 31 -6.34 1.14 -13.99
CA GLU A 31 -5.45 1.51 -12.88
C GLU A 31 -6.24 2.28 -11.83
N VAL A 32 -5.80 2.21 -10.57
CA VAL A 32 -6.36 3.02 -9.48
C VAL A 32 -5.56 4.31 -9.39
N MET A 33 -6.25 5.44 -9.51
CA MET A 33 -5.66 6.75 -9.31
C MET A 33 -6.10 7.29 -7.95
N HIS A 34 -5.15 7.67 -7.11
CA HIS A 34 -5.39 8.28 -5.81
C HIS A 34 -5.09 9.78 -5.85
N ASP A 35 -5.96 10.58 -5.26
CA ASP A 35 -5.65 11.99 -4.94
C ASP A 35 -4.73 12.04 -3.71
N LEU A 36 -3.42 11.91 -3.95
CA LEU A 36 -2.43 11.89 -2.90
C LEU A 36 -2.25 13.25 -2.20
N GLU A 37 -2.51 14.36 -2.90
CA GLU A 37 -2.41 15.69 -2.32
C GLU A 37 -3.47 15.89 -1.23
N SER A 38 -4.70 15.43 -1.48
CA SER A 38 -5.76 15.45 -0.48
C SER A 38 -5.57 14.38 0.60
N ALA A 39 -4.94 13.24 0.27
CA ALA A 39 -4.69 12.16 1.22
C ALA A 39 -3.58 12.49 2.22
N ILE A 40 -2.55 13.22 1.76
CA ILE A 40 -1.36 13.58 2.54
C ILE A 40 -1.17 15.10 2.49
N PRO A 41 -2.07 15.89 3.13
CA PRO A 41 -2.00 17.34 3.09
C PRO A 41 -0.74 17.90 3.76
N ASN A 42 -0.12 17.15 4.67
CA ASN A 42 1.14 17.47 5.29
C ASN A 42 2.05 16.24 5.34
N PRO A 43 2.99 16.08 4.39
CA PRO A 43 3.90 14.94 4.34
C PRO A 43 4.74 14.75 5.62
N GLN A 44 5.09 15.85 6.31
CA GLN A 44 5.88 15.77 7.53
C GLN A 44 5.09 15.19 8.68
N SER A 45 3.86 15.64 8.93
CA SER A 45 3.01 15.06 9.99
C SER A 45 2.61 13.61 9.69
N TYR A 46 2.44 13.27 8.41
CA TYR A 46 2.21 11.90 7.98
C TYR A 46 3.41 11.01 8.32
N LYS A 47 4.63 11.46 8.03
CA LYS A 47 5.86 10.75 8.41
C LYS A 47 5.96 10.57 9.92
N GLU A 48 5.71 11.61 10.70
CA GLU A 48 5.72 11.55 12.17
C GLU A 48 4.70 10.54 12.72
N SER A 49 3.52 10.44 12.09
CA SER A 49 2.52 9.44 12.47
C SER A 49 2.98 8.01 12.16
N LEU A 50 3.70 7.80 11.06
CA LEU A 50 4.31 6.52 10.73
C LEU A 50 5.41 6.12 11.73
N ASP A 51 6.25 7.08 12.11
CA ASP A 51 7.39 6.88 13.00
C ASP A 51 6.96 6.69 14.48
N SER A 52 5.79 7.21 14.86
CA SER A 52 5.27 7.11 16.24
C SER A 52 4.81 5.71 16.65
N GLY A 53 4.79 4.76 15.72
CA GLY A 53 4.34 3.39 15.97
C GLY A 53 2.84 3.25 16.28
N MET A 54 2.05 4.31 16.09
CA MET A 54 0.59 4.30 16.32
C MET A 54 -0.17 3.45 15.31
N ALA A 55 0.46 3.08 14.20
CA ALA A 55 -0.10 2.14 13.25
C ALA A 55 0.23 0.71 13.69
N GLU A 56 -0.64 0.10 14.45
CA GLU A 56 -0.48 -1.27 14.99
C GLU A 56 -0.35 -2.35 13.91
N ILE A 57 -0.71 -2.03 12.66
CA ILE A 57 -0.76 -2.98 11.55
C ILE A 57 -0.20 -2.30 10.29
N ALA A 58 0.62 -3.01 9.53
CA ALA A 58 1.25 -2.45 8.31
C ALA A 58 0.22 -1.91 7.30
N PHE A 59 -0.94 -2.58 7.16
CA PHE A 59 -2.04 -2.10 6.32
C PHE A 59 -2.62 -0.77 6.82
N SER A 60 -2.85 -0.63 8.13
CA SER A 60 -3.39 0.62 8.74
C SER A 60 -2.48 1.82 8.48
N ARG A 61 -1.18 1.59 8.37
CA ARG A 61 -0.17 2.61 8.08
C ARG A 61 -0.40 3.30 6.74
N TYR A 62 -0.87 2.58 5.74
CA TYR A 62 -1.06 3.09 4.37
C TYR A 62 -2.54 3.18 3.96
N LYS A 63 -3.46 2.81 4.85
CA LYS A 63 -4.90 2.78 4.56
C LYS A 63 -5.44 4.10 4.03
N SER A 64 -5.02 5.22 4.62
CA SER A 64 -5.47 6.56 4.19
C SER A 64 -5.13 6.90 2.74
N ILE A 65 -4.11 6.23 2.20
CA ILE A 65 -3.68 6.38 0.81
C ILE A 65 -4.37 5.34 -0.07
N LEU A 66 -4.33 4.06 0.34
CA LEU A 66 -4.76 2.94 -0.50
C LEU A 66 -6.29 2.79 -0.51
N PHE A 67 -6.91 2.96 0.65
CA PHE A 67 -8.35 2.73 0.84
C PHE A 67 -8.97 3.79 1.75
N PRO A 68 -8.99 5.07 1.33
CA PRO A 68 -9.41 6.19 2.20
C PRO A 68 -10.85 6.07 2.68
N SER A 69 -11.74 5.45 1.91
CA SER A 69 -13.16 5.27 2.24
C SER A 69 -13.46 4.01 3.06
N LEU A 70 -12.48 3.10 3.26
CA LEU A 70 -12.70 1.85 3.98
C LEU A 70 -12.89 2.12 5.49
N PRO A 71 -14.02 1.74 6.11
CA PRO A 71 -14.19 1.85 7.55
C PRO A 71 -13.20 0.96 8.31
N ASP A 72 -12.68 1.43 9.45
CA ASP A 72 -11.74 0.64 10.27
C ASP A 72 -12.36 -0.67 10.75
N SER A 73 -13.68 -0.67 11.02
CA SER A 73 -14.42 -1.87 11.39
C SER A 73 -14.50 -2.96 10.31
N SER A 74 -14.16 -2.61 9.07
CA SER A 74 -14.14 -3.55 7.93
C SER A 74 -12.76 -4.15 7.68
N ILE A 75 -11.75 -3.75 8.45
CA ILE A 75 -10.40 -4.28 8.32
C ILE A 75 -10.31 -5.65 9.00
N ILE A 76 -9.99 -6.66 8.23
CA ILE A 76 -9.66 -8.01 8.70
C ILE A 76 -8.18 -8.22 8.45
N THR A 77 -7.42 -8.55 9.50
CA THR A 77 -5.97 -8.68 9.41
C THR A 77 -5.44 -9.76 10.34
N LEU A 78 -4.33 -10.37 9.97
CA LEU A 78 -3.50 -11.27 10.78
C LEU A 78 -2.19 -10.58 11.21
N SER A 79 -2.16 -9.24 11.19
CA SER A 79 -0.95 -8.42 11.43
C SER A 79 0.13 -8.68 10.37
N GLU A 80 -0.30 -8.86 9.11
CA GLU A 80 0.57 -9.02 7.96
C GLU A 80 1.40 -7.75 7.69
N GLY A 81 2.58 -7.93 7.14
CA GLY A 81 3.53 -6.85 6.90
C GLY A 81 4.50 -6.66 8.06
N ASP A 82 5.11 -5.48 8.17
CA ASP A 82 6.17 -5.14 9.12
C ASP A 82 7.28 -6.20 9.22
N THR A 83 7.54 -6.87 8.10
CA THR A 83 8.52 -7.94 7.99
C THR A 83 9.95 -7.41 8.21
N PRO A 84 10.83 -8.19 8.85
CA PRO A 84 12.17 -7.77 9.19
C PRO A 84 13.01 -7.35 7.97
N LEU A 85 13.86 -6.36 8.18
CA LEU A 85 14.88 -5.92 7.23
C LEU A 85 16.25 -6.21 7.80
N TYR A 86 16.89 -7.29 7.33
CA TYR A 86 18.20 -7.75 7.81
C TYR A 86 19.33 -7.06 7.06
N ASP A 87 20.30 -6.52 7.77
CA ASP A 87 21.55 -6.06 7.18
C ASP A 87 22.48 -7.26 6.96
N VAL A 88 22.78 -7.52 5.71
CA VAL A 88 23.65 -8.63 5.29
C VAL A 88 24.90 -8.13 4.55
N THR A 89 25.23 -6.86 4.69
CA THR A 89 26.36 -6.20 4.01
C THR A 89 27.67 -6.95 4.25
N HIS A 90 27.89 -7.47 5.46
CA HIS A 90 29.09 -8.22 5.80
C HIS A 90 29.33 -9.47 4.93
N SER A 91 28.28 -10.06 4.38
CA SER A 91 28.37 -11.22 3.49
C SER A 91 28.67 -10.86 2.04
N PHE A 92 28.61 -9.58 1.70
CA PHE A 92 28.75 -9.07 0.33
C PHE A 92 29.66 -7.83 0.30
N PRO A 93 30.98 -7.99 0.56
CA PRO A 93 31.90 -6.88 0.77
C PRO A 93 32.09 -5.98 -0.46
N GLN A 94 31.64 -6.41 -1.64
CA GLN A 94 31.65 -5.61 -2.87
C GLN A 94 30.58 -4.50 -2.90
N PHE A 95 29.65 -4.47 -1.93
CA PHE A 95 28.61 -3.46 -1.83
C PHE A 95 28.76 -2.62 -0.55
N ASN A 96 28.40 -1.35 -0.65
CA ASN A 96 28.41 -0.44 0.50
C ASN A 96 27.31 -0.77 1.53
N SER A 97 26.17 -1.29 1.07
CA SER A 97 25.06 -1.72 1.92
C SER A 97 24.14 -2.66 1.15
N ILE A 98 23.79 -3.78 1.78
CA ILE A 98 22.74 -4.69 1.31
C ILE A 98 21.83 -5.02 2.48
N LYS A 99 20.52 -4.86 2.24
CA LYS A 99 19.48 -5.24 3.21
C LYS A 99 18.49 -6.18 2.54
N LEU A 100 18.13 -7.25 3.25
CA LEU A 100 17.14 -8.24 2.80
C LEU A 100 15.84 -8.07 3.59
N LYS A 101 14.75 -7.81 2.87
CA LYS A 101 13.41 -7.82 3.45
C LYS A 101 12.85 -9.23 3.43
N HIS A 102 12.60 -9.79 4.61
CA HIS A 102 12.21 -11.19 4.75
C HIS A 102 10.69 -11.36 4.73
N GLU A 103 10.12 -11.43 3.54
CA GLU A 103 8.65 -11.57 3.35
C GLU A 103 8.08 -12.92 3.83
N GLY A 104 8.92 -13.93 4.03
CA GLY A 104 8.52 -15.19 4.67
C GLY A 104 8.19 -15.08 6.17
N MET A 105 8.33 -13.89 6.77
CA MET A 105 7.92 -13.64 8.16
C MET A 105 6.48 -13.13 8.27
N ASN A 106 5.74 -13.09 7.17
CA ASN A 106 4.30 -12.86 7.21
C ASN A 106 3.55 -14.05 7.86
N PRO A 107 2.31 -13.87 8.36
CA PRO A 107 1.56 -14.88 9.11
C PRO A 107 1.41 -16.24 8.41
N THR A 108 1.22 -16.26 7.08
CA THR A 108 1.17 -17.51 6.30
C THR A 108 2.49 -17.85 5.61
N LEU A 109 3.59 -17.21 6.00
CA LEU A 109 4.93 -17.35 5.41
C LEU A 109 4.99 -16.93 3.94
N SER A 110 4.11 -16.06 3.50
CA SER A 110 3.99 -15.62 2.12
C SER A 110 3.89 -14.09 2.01
N PHE A 111 4.55 -13.53 1.00
CA PHE A 111 4.38 -12.12 0.65
C PHE A 111 2.96 -11.79 0.17
N LYS A 112 2.18 -12.79 -0.23
CA LYS A 112 0.78 -12.64 -0.67
C LYS A 112 -0.18 -12.23 0.45
N ASP A 113 0.25 -12.35 1.69
CA ASP A 113 -0.53 -11.85 2.84
C ASP A 113 -0.76 -10.35 2.81
N ARG A 114 0.05 -9.62 2.01
CA ARG A 114 -0.09 -8.17 1.86
C ARG A 114 -1.26 -7.74 0.95
N GLY A 115 -1.94 -8.66 0.29
CA GLY A 115 -3.04 -8.40 -0.65
C GLY A 115 -2.70 -8.63 -2.10
#